data_4d3d258ce3c925c7172e71bdd7192685
#
_entry.id   4d3d258ce3c925c7172e71bdd7192685
#
_cell.length_a   1.000
_cell.length_b   1.000
_cell.length_c   1.000
_cell.angle_alpha   90.00
_cell.angle_beta   90.00
_cell.angle_gamma   90.00
#
_symmetry.space_group_name_H-M   'P 1'
#
loop_
_entity.id
_entity.type
_entity.pdbx_description
1 polymer ?
#
loop_
_entity_poly.entity_id
_entity_poly.type
_entity_poly.pdbx_seq_one_letter_code
_entity_poly.pdbx_strand_id
1 'polypeptide(L)'
;MAELNRVEVEILGQKYMIRSASEPGYVKELAAYLEKRVLELRGAGGGQDATRLLALAALYITDELFRLRDERREADRAASARVGALRDLLDAVVTDR
;
A
#
# COMPACT_ATOMS: atom_id res chain seq x y z
N MET A 1 18.84 17.34 10.70
CA MET A 1 17.73 17.61 9.80
C MET A 1 17.78 16.70 8.59
N ALA A 2 16.69 16.07 8.27
CA ALA A 2 16.63 15.23 7.08
C ALA A 2 16.63 16.12 5.83
N GLU A 3 17.58 15.88 4.94
CA GLU A 3 17.59 16.54 3.64
C GLU A 3 16.53 15.94 2.77
N LEU A 4 15.82 16.80 2.03
CA LEU A 4 14.83 16.34 1.05
C LEU A 4 15.51 16.12 -0.28
N ASN A 5 15.32 14.94 -0.84
CA ASN A 5 15.77 14.61 -2.18
C ASN A 5 14.79 15.20 -3.19
N ARG A 6 15.31 15.67 -4.30
CA ARG A 6 14.48 16.07 -5.45
C ARG A 6 14.49 14.90 -6.43
N VAL A 7 13.32 14.40 -6.72
CA VAL A 7 13.16 13.25 -7.60
C VAL A 7 12.23 13.63 -8.74
N GLU A 8 12.72 13.48 -9.97
CA GLU A 8 11.88 13.70 -11.14
C GLU A 8 11.17 12.38 -11.47
N VAL A 9 9.86 12.44 -11.58
CA VAL A 9 9.04 11.31 -12.00
C VAL A 9 8.18 11.72 -13.18
N GLU A 10 7.87 10.77 -14.04
CA GLU A 10 7.00 10.99 -15.18
C GLU A 10 5.74 10.15 -15.01
N ILE A 11 4.60 10.81 -15.10
CA ILE A 11 3.29 10.15 -14.98
C ILE A 11 2.44 10.63 -16.15
N LEU A 12 2.02 9.70 -17.00
CA LEU A 12 1.22 9.98 -18.19
C LEU A 12 1.83 11.04 -19.10
N GLY A 13 3.13 10.98 -19.29
CA GLY A 13 3.86 11.89 -20.16
C GLY A 13 4.17 13.23 -19.54
N GLN A 14 3.77 13.49 -18.32
CA GLN A 14 4.09 14.72 -17.61
C GLN A 14 5.14 14.49 -16.55
N LYS A 15 6.07 15.42 -16.46
CA LYS A 15 7.17 15.36 -15.50
C LYS A 15 6.83 16.15 -14.25
N TYR A 16 7.11 15.55 -13.11
CA TYR A 16 6.89 16.17 -11.81
C TYR A 16 8.18 16.11 -11.00
N MET A 17 8.49 17.21 -10.34
CA MET A 17 9.59 17.25 -9.39
C MET A 17 9.04 17.07 -7.99
N ILE A 18 9.42 15.97 -7.35
CA ILE A 18 8.92 15.62 -6.03
C ILE A 18 10.03 15.78 -5.01
N ARG A 19 9.71 16.43 -3.90
CA ARG A 19 10.62 16.53 -2.75
C ARG A 19 10.21 15.47 -1.74
N SER A 20 11.15 14.63 -1.38
CA SER A 20 10.87 13.52 -0.46
C SER A 20 12.09 13.19 0.38
N ALA A 21 11.85 12.82 1.62
CA ALA A 21 12.89 12.29 2.49
C ALA A 21 13.21 10.82 2.14
N SER A 22 12.37 10.18 1.32
CA SER A 22 12.57 8.81 0.87
C SER A 22 13.64 8.72 -0.21
N GLU A 23 14.19 7.53 -0.38
CA GLU A 23 15.17 7.26 -1.43
C GLU A 23 14.57 7.54 -2.81
N PRO A 24 15.35 8.13 -3.73
CA PRO A 24 14.84 8.41 -5.08
C PRO A 24 14.30 7.17 -5.81
N GLY A 25 14.95 6.03 -5.63
CA GLY A 25 14.49 4.78 -6.22
C GLY A 25 13.10 4.37 -5.74
N TYR A 26 12.84 4.57 -4.46
CA TYR A 26 11.53 4.29 -3.89
C TYR A 26 10.44 5.18 -4.49
N VAL A 27 10.71 6.48 -4.60
CA VAL A 27 9.75 7.42 -5.19
C VAL A 27 9.45 7.05 -6.64
N LYS A 28 10.47 6.64 -7.39
CA LYS A 28 10.29 6.17 -8.77
C LYS A 28 9.46 4.90 -8.84
N GLU A 29 9.62 3.99 -7.90
CA GLU A 29 8.78 2.79 -7.81
C GLU A 29 7.32 3.13 -7.59
N LEU A 30 7.04 4.10 -6.72
CA LEU A 30 5.68 4.57 -6.48
C LEU A 30 5.05 5.12 -7.74
N ALA A 31 5.79 5.95 -8.46
CA ALA A 31 5.31 6.55 -9.71
C ALA A 31 5.06 5.48 -10.78
N ALA A 32 5.95 4.49 -10.89
CA ALA A 32 5.81 3.40 -11.84
C ALA A 32 4.58 2.54 -11.52
N TYR A 33 4.32 2.29 -10.26
CA TYR A 33 3.14 1.54 -9.84
C TYR A 33 1.85 2.27 -10.22
N LEU A 34 1.79 3.57 -9.95
CA LEU A 34 0.65 4.40 -10.31
C LEU A 34 0.42 4.37 -11.82
N GLU A 35 1.46 4.57 -12.61
CA GLU A 35 1.36 4.56 -14.06
C GLU A 35 0.88 3.20 -14.59
N LYS A 36 1.38 2.11 -14.03
CA LYS A 36 0.95 0.77 -14.39
C LYS A 36 -0.55 0.60 -14.17
N ARG A 37 -1.06 1.08 -13.03
CA ARG A 37 -2.49 0.99 -12.73
C ARG A 37 -3.33 1.82 -13.69
N VAL A 38 -2.86 3.01 -14.05
CA VAL A 38 -3.54 3.86 -15.03
C VAL A 38 -3.62 3.16 -16.39
N LEU A 39 -2.51 2.56 -16.84
CA LEU A 39 -2.46 1.87 -18.10
C LEU A 39 -3.39 0.65 -18.14
N GLU A 40 -3.49 -0.08 -17.04
CA GLU A 40 -4.43 -1.20 -16.93
C GLU A 40 -5.88 -0.73 -17.08
N LEU A 41 -6.23 0.39 -16.47
CA LEU A 41 -7.57 0.96 -16.59
C LEU A 41 -7.87 1.44 -18.00
N ARG A 42 -6.88 2.03 -18.66
CA ARG A 42 -7.02 2.45 -20.05
C ARG A 42 -7.31 1.24 -20.95
N GLY A 43 -6.56 0.16 -20.76
CA GLY A 43 -6.75 -1.09 -21.51
C GLY A 43 -8.08 -1.75 -21.23
N ALA A 44 -8.67 -1.55 -20.07
CA ALA A 44 -9.96 -2.11 -19.68
C ALA A 44 -11.15 -1.23 -20.13
N GLY A 45 -10.92 -0.22 -20.97
CA GLY A 45 -11.96 0.66 -21.45
C GLY A 45 -12.26 1.86 -20.56
N GLY A 46 -11.31 2.25 -19.74
CA GLY A 46 -11.45 3.38 -18.81
C GLY A 46 -11.50 4.76 -19.47
N GLY A 47 -11.38 4.83 -20.81
CA GLY A 47 -11.42 6.08 -21.55
C GLY A 47 -10.05 6.72 -21.71
N GLN A 48 -10.03 7.89 -22.38
CA GLN A 48 -8.81 8.60 -22.74
C GLN A 48 -8.50 9.79 -21.81
N ASP A 49 -9.46 10.21 -21.00
CA ASP A 49 -9.28 11.36 -20.11
C ASP A 49 -8.31 11.02 -18.98
N ALA A 50 -7.17 11.71 -18.98
CA ALA A 50 -6.12 11.49 -17.99
C ALA A 50 -6.59 11.76 -16.56
N THR A 51 -7.37 12.81 -16.35
CA THR A 51 -7.89 13.15 -15.02
C THR A 51 -8.80 12.04 -14.50
N ARG A 52 -9.67 11.55 -15.35
CA ARG A 52 -10.56 10.45 -14.98
C ARG A 52 -9.79 9.16 -14.69
N LEU A 53 -8.80 8.83 -15.52
CA LEU A 53 -7.98 7.65 -15.32
C LEU A 53 -7.20 7.72 -14.01
N LEU A 54 -6.64 8.88 -13.70
CA LEU A 54 -5.92 9.08 -12.44
C LEU A 54 -6.84 8.96 -11.23
N ALA A 55 -8.05 9.52 -11.32
CA ALA A 55 -9.04 9.40 -10.25
C ALA A 55 -9.44 7.94 -10.00
N LEU A 56 -9.69 7.20 -11.08
CA LEU A 56 -10.03 5.79 -10.98
C LEU A 56 -8.86 4.96 -10.44
N ALA A 57 -7.64 5.23 -10.92
CA ALA A 57 -6.46 4.55 -10.44
C ALA A 57 -6.25 4.80 -8.93
N ALA A 58 -6.44 6.05 -8.51
CA ALA A 58 -6.35 6.39 -7.08
C ALA A 58 -7.37 5.62 -6.26
N LEU A 59 -8.59 5.50 -6.76
CA LEU A 59 -9.65 4.76 -6.07
C LEU A 59 -9.30 3.27 -5.97
N TYR A 60 -8.81 2.66 -7.04
CA TYR A 60 -8.39 1.26 -7.01
C TYR A 60 -7.23 1.02 -6.07
N ILE A 61 -6.25 1.93 -6.04
CA ILE A 61 -5.12 1.81 -5.13
C ILE A 61 -5.57 1.97 -3.68
N THR A 62 -6.51 2.86 -3.42
CA THR A 62 -7.11 3.03 -2.10
C THR A 62 -7.83 1.77 -1.66
N ASP A 63 -8.56 1.13 -2.58
CA ASP A 63 -9.22 -0.15 -2.31
C ASP A 63 -8.20 -1.23 -1.97
N GLU A 64 -7.11 -1.32 -2.73
CA GLU A 64 -6.02 -2.26 -2.43
C GLU A 64 -5.44 -2.02 -1.03
N LEU A 65 -5.21 -0.77 -0.69
CA LEU A 65 -4.69 -0.41 0.63
C LEU A 65 -5.63 -0.87 1.74
N PHE A 66 -6.92 -0.65 1.58
CA PHE A 66 -7.90 -1.03 2.58
C PHE A 66 -8.00 -2.55 2.72
N ARG A 67 -7.94 -3.28 1.61
CA ARG A 67 -7.93 -4.75 1.63
C ARG A 67 -6.71 -5.31 2.33
N LEU A 68 -5.53 -4.77 2.03
CA LEU A 68 -4.29 -5.18 2.69
C LEU A 68 -4.34 -4.88 4.19
N ARG A 69 -4.90 -3.74 4.55
CA ARG A 69 -5.06 -3.35 5.94
C ARG A 69 -6.00 -4.29 6.69
N ASP A 70 -7.10 -4.68 6.04
CA ASP A 70 -8.08 -5.59 6.62
C ASP A 70 -7.49 -6.99 6.78
N GLU A 71 -6.75 -7.48 5.79
CA GLU A 71 -6.04 -8.75 5.86
C GLU A 71 -5.03 -8.76 7.01
N ARG A 72 -4.31 -7.68 7.18
CA ARG A 72 -3.35 -7.55 8.27
C ARG A 72 -4.02 -7.55 9.62
N ARG A 73 -5.14 -6.84 9.76
CA ARG A 73 -5.92 -6.85 11.01
C ARG A 73 -6.42 -8.24 11.35
N GLU A 74 -6.88 -8.98 10.34
CA GLU A 74 -7.34 -10.34 10.54
C GLU A 74 -6.20 -11.27 10.95
N ALA A 75 -5.04 -11.13 10.30
CA ALA A 75 -3.85 -11.89 10.67
C ALA A 75 -3.39 -11.57 12.08
N ASP A 76 -3.42 -10.30 12.46
CA ASP A 76 -3.04 -9.86 13.81
C ASP A 76 -4.01 -10.41 14.85
N ARG A 77 -5.31 -10.40 14.56
CA ARG A 77 -6.32 -10.98 15.45
C ARG A 77 -6.12 -12.50 15.63
N ALA A 78 -5.86 -13.19 14.53
CA ALA A 78 -5.60 -14.63 14.57
C ALA A 78 -4.34 -14.94 15.37
N ALA A 79 -3.29 -14.17 15.18
CA ALA A 79 -2.04 -14.33 15.94
C ALA A 79 -2.25 -14.07 17.43
N SER A 80 -2.99 -13.01 17.77
CA SER A 80 -3.31 -12.69 19.16
C SER A 80 -4.16 -13.77 19.80
N ALA A 81 -5.11 -14.32 19.08
CA ALA A 81 -5.95 -15.42 19.58
C ALA A 81 -5.13 -16.67 19.86
N ARG A 82 -4.17 -17.00 18.97
CA ARG A 82 -3.26 -18.13 19.19
C ARG A 82 -2.39 -17.94 20.41
N VAL A 83 -1.83 -16.73 20.57
CA VAL A 83 -1.00 -16.40 21.72
C VAL A 83 -1.82 -16.50 23.00
N GLY A 84 -3.05 -15.99 23.00
CA GLY A 84 -3.96 -16.09 24.14
C GLY A 84 -4.28 -17.54 24.50
N ALA A 85 -4.56 -18.36 23.50
CA ALA A 85 -4.85 -19.78 23.71
C ALA A 85 -3.65 -20.52 24.30
N LEU A 86 -2.45 -20.24 23.79
CA LEU A 86 -1.22 -20.83 24.32
C LEU A 86 -0.97 -20.40 25.77
N ARG A 87 -1.21 -19.13 26.07
CA ARG A 87 -1.06 -18.59 27.41
C ARG A 87 -2.03 -19.26 28.38
N ASP A 88 -3.27 -19.46 27.96
CA ASP A 88 -4.29 -20.13 28.77
C ASP A 88 -3.89 -21.58 29.06
N LEU A 89 -3.34 -22.28 28.07
CA LEU A 89 -2.84 -23.62 28.26
C LEU A 89 -1.71 -23.70 29.28
N LEU A 90 -0.78 -22.76 29.20
CA LEU A 90 0.35 -22.67 30.12
C LEU A 90 -0.13 -22.39 31.55
N ASP A 91 -1.10 -21.47 31.68
CA ASP A 91 -1.67 -21.17 33.01
C ASP A 91 -2.40 -22.36 33.58
N ALA A 92 -3.12 -23.11 32.76
CA ALA A 92 -3.80 -24.33 33.20
C ALA A 92 -2.82 -25.39 33.72
N VAL A 93 -1.68 -25.54 33.03
CA VAL A 93 -0.63 -26.48 33.47
C VAL A 93 -0.03 -26.05 34.79
N VAL A 94 0.20 -24.75 34.98
CA VAL A 94 0.80 -24.24 36.22
C VAL A 94 -0.16 -24.34 37.40
N THR A 95 -1.45 -24.13 37.17
CA THR A 95 -2.44 -24.11 38.23
C THR A 95 -2.96 -25.52 38.58
N ASP A 96 -2.74 -26.49 37.73
CA ASP A 96 -3.23 -27.84 37.89
C ASP A 96 -2.22 -28.71 38.65
N ARG A 97 -1.91 -28.31 39.87
CA ARG A 97 -1.02 -29.04 40.75
C ARG A 97 -1.76 -29.56 41.98
#